data_5c0565b4046c50eb590d7b36df23d8aa
#
_entry.id   5c0565b4046c50eb590d7b36df23d8aa
#
_cell.length_a   1.000
_cell.length_b   1.000
_cell.length_c   1.000
_cell.angle_alpha   90.00
_cell.angle_beta   90.00
_cell.angle_gamma   90.00
#
_symmetry.space_group_name_H-M   'P 1'
#
loop_
_entity.id
_entity.type
_entity.pdbx_description
1 polymer ?
#
loop_
_entity_poly.entity_id
_entity_poly.type
_entity_poly.pdbx_seq_one_letter_code
_entity_poly.pdbx_strand_id
1 'polypeptide(L)'
;MIIGNYIGDDAGKYQYKTPEGTDTSKGTLVMATNAEFEPYEYHEGDAIVGIDVDMSQAICDKMGYKLKVEDMEFDSILPAVAAGKADFGAAGMTVTDERKENADFTDTYANASQVVIVKK
;
A
#
# COMPACT_ATOMS: atom_id res chain seq x y z
N MET A 1 4.16 -1.25 -17.49
CA MET A 1 4.19 -0.90 -16.09
C MET A 1 2.83 -0.39 -15.64
N ILE A 2 2.38 -0.90 -14.56
CA ILE A 2 0.99 -0.88 -14.13
C ILE A 2 0.55 0.47 -13.58
N ILE A 3 1.48 1.26 -13.08
CA ILE A 3 1.23 2.60 -12.53
C ILE A 3 0.69 3.59 -13.58
N GLY A 4 0.90 3.32 -14.86
CA GLY A 4 0.34 4.12 -15.94
C GLY A 4 -1.20 4.18 -15.99
N ASN A 5 -1.87 3.33 -15.21
CA ASN A 5 -3.33 3.33 -15.13
C ASN A 5 -3.90 4.45 -14.25
N TYR A 6 -3.06 5.20 -13.58
CA TYR A 6 -3.46 6.35 -12.76
C TYR A 6 -3.31 7.68 -13.49
N ILE A 7 -3.30 7.69 -14.81
CA ILE A 7 -3.09 8.90 -15.60
C ILE A 7 -4.41 9.56 -15.96
N GLY A 8 -4.50 10.90 -15.86
CA GLY A 8 -5.58 11.72 -16.34
C GLY A 8 -6.69 11.94 -15.32
N ASP A 9 -7.83 12.44 -15.81
CA ASP A 9 -8.99 12.85 -15.00
C ASP A 9 -9.70 11.66 -14.30
N ASP A 10 -9.32 10.45 -14.66
CA ASP A 10 -9.85 9.22 -14.08
C ASP A 10 -8.97 8.66 -12.94
N ALA A 11 -7.91 9.37 -12.56
CA ALA A 11 -7.12 9.01 -11.40
C ALA A 11 -8.02 8.90 -10.17
N GLY A 12 -7.95 7.78 -9.45
CA GLY A 12 -8.87 7.46 -8.36
C GLY A 12 -10.13 6.68 -8.77
N LYS A 13 -10.44 6.63 -10.06
CA LYS A 13 -11.48 5.73 -10.59
C LYS A 13 -10.91 4.40 -11.10
N TYR A 14 -9.64 4.40 -11.40
CA TYR A 14 -8.95 3.20 -11.83
C TYR A 14 -8.47 2.40 -10.63
N GLN A 15 -8.73 1.11 -10.69
CA GLN A 15 -8.15 0.15 -9.78
C GLN A 15 -7.39 -0.88 -10.59
N TYR A 16 -6.22 -1.25 -10.11
CA TYR A 16 -5.49 -2.37 -10.66
C TYR A 16 -6.31 -3.65 -10.47
N LYS A 17 -6.39 -4.45 -11.52
CA LYS A 17 -7.00 -5.77 -11.44
C LYS A 17 -5.98 -6.81 -11.84
N THR A 18 -5.90 -7.86 -11.04
CA THR A 18 -5.09 -9.03 -11.36
C THR A 18 -5.50 -9.57 -12.74
N PRO A 19 -4.54 -9.69 -13.69
CA PRO A 19 -4.83 -10.27 -15.00
C PRO A 19 -5.38 -11.69 -14.87
N GLU A 20 -6.31 -12.04 -15.76
CA GLU A 20 -6.84 -13.39 -15.83
C GLU A 20 -5.71 -14.39 -16.11
N GLY A 21 -5.74 -15.52 -15.42
CA GLY A 21 -4.72 -16.56 -15.56
C GLY A 21 -3.42 -16.33 -14.78
N THR A 22 -3.37 -15.29 -13.94
CA THR A 22 -2.21 -15.05 -13.07
C THR A 22 -2.05 -16.20 -12.09
N ASP A 23 -0.84 -16.79 -12.04
CA ASP A 23 -0.50 -17.82 -11.07
C ASP A 23 -0.10 -17.19 -9.75
N THR A 24 -0.88 -17.44 -8.71
CA THR A 24 -0.65 -16.99 -7.34
C THR A 24 -0.53 -18.16 -6.35
N SER A 25 0.03 -19.27 -6.82
CA SER A 25 0.10 -20.52 -6.06
C SER A 25 1.21 -20.56 -5.00
N LYS A 26 2.10 -19.56 -4.95
CA LYS A 26 3.21 -19.55 -3.99
C LYS A 26 2.79 -19.29 -2.55
N GLY A 27 1.61 -18.75 -2.33
CA GLY A 27 1.09 -18.44 -1.00
C GLY A 27 0.44 -17.08 -0.93
N THR A 28 0.38 -16.50 0.26
CA THR A 28 -0.22 -15.21 0.54
C THR A 28 0.79 -14.30 1.24
N LEU A 29 0.91 -13.06 0.76
CA LEU A 29 1.63 -12.00 1.46
C LEU A 29 0.64 -11.08 2.15
N VAL A 30 0.94 -10.74 3.39
CA VAL A 30 0.12 -9.86 4.22
C VAL A 30 0.72 -8.46 4.20
N MET A 31 -0.07 -7.51 3.73
CA MET A 31 0.23 -6.08 3.72
C MET A 31 -0.42 -5.42 4.92
N ALA A 32 0.37 -4.79 5.78
CA ALA A 32 -0.14 -3.92 6.82
C ALA A 32 -0.29 -2.49 6.29
N THR A 33 -1.42 -1.88 6.55
CA THR A 33 -1.70 -0.50 6.15
C THR A 33 -2.62 0.19 7.17
N ASN A 34 -2.80 1.49 6.99
CA ASN A 34 -3.82 2.27 7.70
C ASN A 34 -4.69 2.97 6.66
N ALA A 35 -5.89 2.46 6.44
CA ALA A 35 -6.77 2.84 5.33
C ALA A 35 -7.54 4.14 5.58
N GLU A 36 -6.83 5.16 6.05
CA GLU A 36 -7.33 6.50 6.34
C GLU A 36 -6.55 7.59 5.58
N PHE A 37 -5.86 7.20 4.50
CA PHE A 37 -4.97 8.11 3.77
C PHE A 37 -5.23 8.09 2.26
N GLU A 38 -6.35 8.63 1.83
CA GLU A 38 -6.67 8.79 0.41
C GLU A 38 -5.67 9.76 -0.27
N PRO A 39 -5.15 9.46 -1.47
CA PRO A 39 -5.48 8.37 -2.38
C PRO A 39 -4.62 7.10 -2.22
N TYR A 40 -3.77 7.01 -1.20
CA TYR A 40 -2.83 5.89 -1.03
C TYR A 40 -3.51 4.62 -0.56
N GLU A 41 -4.30 4.72 0.51
CA GLU A 41 -5.12 3.64 1.04
C GLU A 41 -6.35 4.22 1.74
N TYR A 42 -7.51 3.68 1.39
CA TYR A 42 -8.79 4.12 1.97
C TYR A 42 -9.88 3.07 1.77
N HIS A 43 -10.95 3.20 2.53
CA HIS A 43 -12.10 2.33 2.40
C HIS A 43 -13.04 2.81 1.29
N GLU A 44 -13.43 1.89 0.43
CA GLU A 44 -14.51 2.05 -0.55
C GLU A 44 -15.51 0.91 -0.33
N GLY A 45 -16.57 1.17 0.45
CA GLY A 45 -17.44 0.13 0.96
C GLY A 45 -16.66 -0.81 1.90
N ASP A 46 -16.73 -2.10 1.63
CA ASP A 46 -16.00 -3.12 2.39
C ASP A 46 -14.59 -3.38 1.87
N ALA A 47 -14.22 -2.76 0.76
CA ALA A 47 -12.90 -2.92 0.16
C ALA A 47 -11.92 -1.85 0.64
N ILE A 48 -10.65 -2.22 0.72
CA ILE A 48 -9.55 -1.27 0.89
C ILE A 48 -8.90 -1.09 -0.48
N VAL A 49 -8.82 0.15 -0.93
CA VAL A 49 -8.38 0.53 -2.27
C VAL A 49 -7.34 1.66 -2.19
N GLY A 50 -6.71 1.96 -3.31
CA GLY A 50 -5.78 3.07 -3.45
C GLY A 50 -4.47 2.68 -4.11
N ILE A 51 -3.58 3.65 -4.23
CA ILE A 51 -2.28 3.50 -4.92
C ILE A 51 -1.43 2.41 -4.28
N ASP A 52 -1.32 2.42 -2.96
CA ASP A 52 -0.49 1.45 -2.23
C ASP A 52 -1.04 0.03 -2.36
N VAL A 53 -2.35 -0.12 -2.35
CA VAL A 53 -3.00 -1.42 -2.53
C VAL A 53 -2.79 -1.95 -3.95
N ASP A 54 -3.00 -1.11 -4.95
CA ASP A 54 -2.87 -1.52 -6.35
C ASP A 54 -1.42 -1.89 -6.69
N MET A 55 -0.48 -1.11 -6.22
CA MET A 55 0.93 -1.36 -6.41
C MET A 55 1.36 -2.67 -5.74
N SER A 56 0.90 -2.90 -4.52
CA SER A 56 1.17 -4.13 -3.77
C SER A 56 0.56 -5.35 -4.44
N GLN A 57 -0.67 -5.22 -4.94
CA GLN A 57 -1.33 -6.30 -5.70
C GLN A 57 -0.54 -6.65 -6.97
N ALA A 58 -0.11 -5.63 -7.71
CA ALA A 58 0.68 -5.84 -8.93
C ALA A 58 2.01 -6.55 -8.65
N ILE A 59 2.68 -6.17 -7.57
CA ILE A 59 3.94 -6.80 -7.15
C ILE A 59 3.69 -8.26 -6.74
N CYS A 60 2.67 -8.52 -5.93
CA CYS A 60 2.31 -9.87 -5.53
C CYS A 60 1.98 -10.77 -6.73
N ASP A 61 1.22 -10.23 -7.69
CA ASP A 61 0.90 -10.96 -8.92
C ASP A 61 2.15 -11.36 -9.71
N LYS A 62 3.12 -10.44 -9.83
CA LYS A 62 4.39 -10.74 -10.49
C LYS A 62 5.23 -11.77 -9.75
N MET A 63 5.15 -11.78 -8.43
CA MET A 63 5.91 -12.70 -7.58
C MET A 63 5.24 -14.05 -7.41
N GLY A 64 3.99 -14.20 -7.83
CA GLY A 64 3.23 -15.44 -7.71
C GLY A 64 2.50 -15.62 -6.38
N TYR A 65 2.19 -14.53 -5.68
CA TYR A 65 1.49 -14.54 -4.39
C TYR A 65 0.12 -13.88 -4.47
N LYS A 66 -0.77 -14.31 -3.57
CA LYS A 66 -1.99 -13.57 -3.26
C LYS A 66 -1.65 -12.44 -2.30
N LEU A 67 -2.42 -11.35 -2.37
CA LEU A 67 -2.33 -10.24 -1.42
C LEU A 67 -3.46 -10.33 -0.41
N LYS A 68 -3.13 -10.20 0.87
CA LYS A 68 -4.09 -9.94 1.95
C LYS A 68 -3.75 -8.59 2.57
N VAL A 69 -4.73 -7.68 2.58
CA VAL A 69 -4.56 -6.36 3.17
C VAL A 69 -5.15 -6.34 4.58
N GLU A 70 -4.37 -5.92 5.55
CA GLU A 70 -4.80 -5.74 6.94
C GLU A 70 -4.73 -4.27 7.33
N ASP A 71 -5.89 -3.72 7.69
CA ASP A 71 -6.03 -2.37 8.20
C ASP A 71 -5.72 -2.33 9.70
N MET A 72 -4.92 -1.38 10.12
CA MET A 72 -4.55 -1.20 11.52
C MET A 72 -4.15 0.25 11.79
N GLU A 73 -3.99 0.59 13.06
CA GLU A 73 -3.44 1.89 13.43
C GLU A 73 -2.07 2.10 12.81
N PHE A 74 -1.79 3.30 12.33
CA PHE A 74 -0.53 3.61 11.64
C PHE A 74 0.70 3.23 12.46
N ASP A 75 0.71 3.54 13.75
CA ASP A 75 1.84 3.23 14.64
C ASP A 75 2.01 1.73 14.91
N SER A 76 1.05 0.90 14.52
CA SER A 76 1.11 -0.56 14.66
C SER A 76 1.77 -1.24 13.45
N ILE A 77 1.94 -0.56 12.34
CA ILE A 77 2.43 -1.16 11.08
C ILE A 77 3.85 -1.70 11.23
N LEU A 78 4.81 -0.86 11.63
CA LEU A 78 6.20 -1.29 11.78
C LEU A 78 6.37 -2.40 12.84
N PRO A 79 5.73 -2.32 14.02
CA PRO A 79 5.73 -3.43 14.97
C PRO A 79 5.16 -4.74 14.40
N ALA A 80 4.09 -4.67 13.61
CA ALA A 80 3.52 -5.87 12.99
C ALA A 80 4.47 -6.52 11.99
N VAL A 81 5.17 -5.72 11.18
CA VAL A 81 6.18 -6.23 10.25
C VAL A 81 7.37 -6.82 11.01
N ALA A 82 7.87 -6.13 12.02
CA ALA A 82 8.99 -6.60 12.82
C ALA A 82 8.69 -7.91 13.57
N ALA A 83 7.44 -8.09 14.01
CA ALA A 83 6.99 -9.31 14.68
C ALA A 83 6.62 -10.46 13.73
N GLY A 84 6.65 -10.24 12.41
CA GLY A 84 6.27 -11.24 11.42
C GLY A 84 4.76 -11.46 11.30
N LYS A 85 3.94 -10.57 11.85
CA LYS A 85 2.48 -10.62 11.71
C LYS A 85 2.01 -10.11 10.35
N ALA A 86 2.80 -9.24 9.74
CA ALA A 86 2.66 -8.83 8.36
C ALA A 86 3.99 -9.05 7.64
N ASP A 87 3.93 -9.29 6.35
CA ASP A 87 5.13 -9.49 5.53
C ASP A 87 5.76 -8.17 5.12
N PHE A 88 4.94 -7.14 4.92
CA PHE A 88 5.39 -5.80 4.59
C PHE A 88 4.35 -4.75 4.98
N GLY A 89 4.77 -3.50 5.02
CA GLY A 89 3.89 -2.34 5.20
C GLY A 89 3.85 -1.46 3.95
N ALA A 90 2.69 -0.97 3.59
CA ALA A 90 2.51 0.05 2.58
C ALA A 90 1.38 0.98 3.03
N ALA A 91 1.73 2.21 3.40
CA ALA A 91 0.81 3.10 4.09
C ALA A 91 1.14 4.59 3.85
N GLY A 92 1.62 4.94 2.65
CA GLY A 92 2.07 6.30 2.36
C GLY A 92 3.14 6.76 3.35
N MET A 93 3.96 5.85 3.83
CA MET A 93 4.87 6.09 4.95
C MET A 93 6.14 6.80 4.50
N THR A 94 6.44 7.93 5.12
CA THR A 94 7.70 8.65 4.91
C THR A 94 8.87 7.87 5.53
N VAL A 95 9.94 7.73 4.77
CA VAL A 95 11.19 7.14 5.27
C VAL A 95 11.86 8.13 6.22
N THR A 96 12.14 7.69 7.45
CA THR A 96 12.89 8.45 8.44
C THR A 96 14.01 7.60 9.03
N ASP A 97 15.04 8.23 9.59
CA ASP A 97 16.14 7.51 10.22
C ASP A 97 15.64 6.65 11.40
N GLU A 98 14.71 7.16 12.19
CA GLU A 98 14.07 6.42 13.27
C GLU A 98 13.36 5.16 12.77
N ARG A 99 12.59 5.28 11.68
CA ARG A 99 11.88 4.13 11.10
C ARG A 99 12.82 3.11 10.50
N LYS A 100 13.94 3.54 9.93
CA LYS A 100 14.98 2.64 9.40
C LYS A 100 15.63 1.77 10.45
N GLU A 101 15.59 2.15 11.71
CA GLU A 101 16.11 1.33 12.81
C GLU A 101 15.31 0.04 12.99
N ASN A 102 14.05 0.03 12.57
CA ASN A 102 13.10 -1.06 12.80
C ASN A 102 12.65 -1.79 11.54
N ALA A 103 12.93 -1.26 10.36
CA ALA A 103 12.53 -1.87 9.09
C ALA A 103 13.40 -1.39 7.93
N ASP A 104 13.49 -2.22 6.90
CA ASP A 104 14.08 -1.83 5.62
C ASP A 104 13.00 -1.18 4.74
N PHE A 105 13.40 -0.24 3.92
CA PHE A 105 12.51 0.51 3.04
C PHE A 105 12.89 0.33 1.57
N THR A 106 11.89 0.37 0.72
CA THR A 106 12.10 0.46 -0.73
C THR A 106 12.58 1.86 -1.12
N ASP A 107 12.91 2.03 -2.39
CA ASP A 107 13.08 3.36 -2.97
C ASP A 107 11.78 4.16 -2.85
N THR A 108 11.89 5.48 -2.80
CA THR A 108 10.74 6.38 -2.80
C THR A 108 9.97 6.26 -4.10
N TYR A 109 8.66 6.05 -4.03
CA TYR A 109 7.78 5.91 -5.19
C TYR A 109 6.78 7.07 -5.35
N ALA A 110 6.69 7.96 -4.40
CA ALA A 110 5.84 9.14 -4.47
C ALA A 110 6.45 10.30 -3.70
N ASN A 111 6.22 11.52 -4.17
CA ASN A 111 6.55 12.74 -3.46
C ASN A 111 5.24 13.43 -3.04
N ALA A 112 5.13 13.77 -1.78
CA ALA A 112 3.96 14.42 -1.21
C ALA A 112 4.38 15.56 -0.30
N SER A 113 3.50 16.55 -0.18
CA SER A 113 3.65 17.63 0.80
C SER A 113 2.48 17.58 1.76
N GLN A 114 2.78 17.57 3.05
CA GLN A 114 1.77 17.68 4.09
C GLN A 114 1.73 19.10 4.62
N VAL A 115 0.54 19.64 4.75
CA VAL A 115 0.30 21.00 5.24
C VAL A 115 -0.76 20.99 6.33
N VAL A 116 -0.71 21.97 7.19
CA VAL A 116 -1.76 22.18 8.20
C VAL A 116 -2.78 23.17 7.64
N ILE A 117 -4.04 22.76 7.62
CA ILE A 117 -5.14 23.63 7.21
C ILE A 117 -5.64 24.35 8.44
N VAL A 118 -5.65 25.68 8.38
CA VAL A 118 -6.17 26.53 9.45
C VAL A 118 -7.31 27.40 8.92
N LYS A 119 -8.21 27.79 9.81
CA LYS A 119 -9.29 28.72 9.46
C LYS A 119 -8.68 30.07 9.09
N LYS A 120 -9.12 30.61 7.97
CA LYS A 120 -8.71 31.94 7.50
C LYS A 120 -9.25 33.05 8.39
#